data_eb2f11692bc923d22a7478e907145115
#
_entry.id   eb2f11692bc923d22a7478e907145115
#
_cell.length_a   1.000
_cell.length_b   1.000
_cell.length_c   1.000
_cell.angle_alpha   90.00
_cell.angle_beta   90.00
_cell.angle_gamma   90.00
#
_symmetry.space_group_name_H-M   'P 1'
#
loop_
_entity.id
_entity.type
_entity.pdbx_description
1 polymer ?
#
loop_
_entity_poly.entity_id
_entity_poly.type
_entity_poly.pdbx_seq_one_letter_code
_entity_poly.pdbx_strand_id
1 'polypeptide(L)'
;MKFDLSSLVITVIALLAFIIPVTMDQRNKRKTSKTLKQLISYAKKLKLTVEKSAVFQHEYALGLDTKQKALIYLSKEINESVESVYDLNQISNCRLHQSELTDKDSDINKIGFLRLQFNDARTQPVDLIIYKMKKNLAYTEEESMAKKMVSVINSIIT
;
A
#
# COMPACT_ATOMS: atom_id res chain seq x y z
N MET A 1 35.95 9.52 -41.17
CA MET A 1 35.61 9.01 -39.81
C MET A 1 34.95 7.66 -39.97
N LYS A 2 35.65 6.57 -39.60
CA LYS A 2 35.03 5.24 -39.59
C LYS A 2 34.20 5.15 -38.29
N PHE A 3 32.90 5.17 -38.41
CA PHE A 3 32.02 4.87 -37.29
C PHE A 3 32.20 3.42 -36.88
N ASP A 4 32.78 3.20 -35.73
CA ASP A 4 32.96 1.86 -35.17
C ASP A 4 31.61 1.36 -34.66
N LEU A 5 31.07 0.36 -35.38
CA LEU A 5 29.77 -0.24 -35.08
C LEU A 5 29.70 -0.74 -33.63
N SER A 6 30.81 -1.22 -33.11
CA SER A 6 30.94 -1.69 -31.72
C SER A 6 30.74 -0.59 -30.70
N SER A 7 31.29 0.60 -30.97
CA SER A 7 31.11 1.78 -30.09
C SER A 7 29.64 2.26 -30.04
N LEU A 8 28.96 2.18 -31.19
CA LEU A 8 27.56 2.57 -31.30
C LEU A 8 26.66 1.60 -30.51
N VAL A 9 26.90 0.30 -30.58
CA VAL A 9 26.16 -0.71 -29.82
C VAL A 9 26.36 -0.55 -28.32
N ILE A 10 27.59 -0.32 -27.86
CA ILE A 10 27.88 -0.09 -26.44
C ILE A 10 27.15 1.17 -25.93
N THR A 11 27.15 2.24 -26.71
CA THR A 11 26.48 3.50 -26.36
C THR A 11 24.97 3.32 -26.24
N VAL A 12 24.36 2.55 -27.15
CA VAL A 12 22.91 2.28 -27.11
C VAL A 12 22.56 1.42 -25.87
N ILE A 13 23.35 0.40 -25.56
CA ILE A 13 23.14 -0.44 -24.36
C ILE A 13 23.27 0.41 -23.09
N ALA A 14 24.28 1.27 -22.99
CA ALA A 14 24.47 2.16 -21.85
C ALA A 14 23.28 3.14 -21.68
N LEU A 15 22.78 3.71 -22.78
CA LEU A 15 21.60 4.57 -22.76
C LEU A 15 20.34 3.82 -22.30
N LEU A 16 20.11 2.62 -22.80
CA LEU A 16 18.97 1.80 -22.40
C LEU A 16 19.04 1.41 -20.91
N ALA A 17 20.23 1.08 -20.40
CA ALA A 17 20.44 0.77 -18.99
C ALA A 17 20.09 1.95 -18.05
N PHE A 18 20.21 3.21 -18.52
CA PHE A 18 19.81 4.40 -17.78
C PHE A 18 18.32 4.73 -17.93
N ILE A 19 17.77 4.59 -19.13
CA ILE A 19 16.39 5.01 -19.43
C ILE A 19 15.38 4.05 -18.76
N ILE A 20 15.65 2.75 -18.74
CA ILE A 20 14.73 1.74 -18.22
C ILE A 20 14.37 1.98 -16.72
N PRO A 21 15.35 2.11 -15.80
CA PRO A 21 15.03 2.32 -14.39
C PRO A 21 14.31 3.65 -14.13
N VAL A 22 14.69 4.73 -14.86
CA VAL A 22 14.03 6.04 -14.71
C VAL A 22 12.56 5.99 -15.15
N THR A 23 12.26 5.31 -16.25
CA THR A 23 10.87 5.18 -16.73
C THR A 23 10.03 4.30 -15.83
N MET A 24 10.60 3.24 -15.24
CA MET A 24 9.92 2.38 -14.26
C MET A 24 9.59 3.15 -12.97
N ASP A 25 10.52 3.92 -12.43
CA ASP A 25 10.28 4.75 -11.24
C ASP A 25 9.19 5.78 -11.47
N GLN A 26 9.20 6.46 -12.62
CA GLN A 26 8.13 7.41 -12.97
C GLN A 26 6.75 6.74 -13.11
N ARG A 27 6.69 5.54 -13.67
CA ARG A 27 5.43 4.77 -13.77
C ARG A 27 4.90 4.40 -12.39
N ASN A 28 5.78 3.96 -11.49
CA ASN A 28 5.42 3.61 -10.13
C ASN A 28 4.91 4.83 -9.35
N LYS A 29 5.58 5.96 -9.43
CA LYS A 29 5.14 7.23 -8.82
C LYS A 29 3.77 7.67 -9.34
N ARG A 30 3.51 7.51 -10.65
CA ARG A 30 2.19 7.83 -11.25
C ARG A 30 1.09 6.91 -10.74
N LYS A 31 1.33 5.61 -10.59
CA LYS A 31 0.37 4.65 -10.04
C LYS A 31 0.05 4.96 -8.58
N THR A 32 1.05 5.18 -7.74
CA THR A 32 0.89 5.60 -6.33
C THR A 32 0.06 6.88 -6.24
N SER A 33 0.39 7.89 -7.04
CA SER A 33 -0.36 9.15 -7.08
C SER A 33 -1.83 8.95 -7.50
N LYS A 34 -2.11 8.03 -8.42
CA LYS A 34 -3.49 7.72 -8.85
C LYS A 34 -4.30 7.07 -7.73
N THR A 35 -3.71 6.11 -7.03
CA THR A 35 -4.37 5.42 -5.90
C THR A 35 -4.63 6.39 -4.75
N LEU A 36 -3.65 7.26 -4.43
CA LEU A 36 -3.82 8.30 -3.42
C LEU A 36 -4.93 9.31 -3.79
N LYS A 37 -4.98 9.74 -5.05
CA LYS A 37 -6.05 10.65 -5.52
C LYS A 37 -7.43 10.02 -5.40
N GLN A 38 -7.57 8.73 -5.64
CA GLN A 38 -8.85 8.03 -5.47
C GLN A 38 -9.24 7.94 -3.99
N LEU A 39 -8.30 7.59 -3.09
CA LEU A 39 -8.53 7.61 -1.66
C LEU A 39 -9.04 8.99 -1.19
N ILE A 40 -8.35 10.07 -1.59
CA ILE A 40 -8.74 11.44 -1.24
C ILE A 40 -10.11 11.79 -1.84
N SER A 41 -10.39 11.37 -3.07
CA SER A 41 -11.69 11.61 -3.72
C SER A 41 -12.82 10.90 -2.97
N TYR A 42 -12.59 9.67 -2.54
CA TYR A 42 -13.53 8.90 -1.73
C TYR A 42 -13.76 9.55 -0.36
N ALA A 43 -12.70 9.92 0.33
CA ALA A 43 -12.79 10.65 1.61
C ALA A 43 -13.63 11.93 1.48
N LYS A 44 -13.40 12.73 0.43
CA LYS A 44 -14.17 13.96 0.17
C LYS A 44 -15.66 13.71 -0.02
N LYS A 45 -16.05 12.62 -0.69
CA LYS A 45 -17.48 12.26 -0.84
C LYS A 45 -18.14 12.03 0.52
N LEU A 46 -17.38 11.54 1.49
CA LEU A 46 -17.82 11.28 2.86
C LEU A 46 -17.60 12.48 3.81
N LYS A 47 -17.16 13.63 3.28
CA LYS A 47 -16.80 14.83 4.05
C LYS A 47 -15.67 14.58 5.07
N LEU A 48 -14.79 13.65 4.78
CA LEU A 48 -13.59 13.33 5.56
C LEU A 48 -12.36 14.03 4.98
N THR A 49 -11.41 14.38 5.86
CA THR A 49 -10.14 15.01 5.49
C THR A 49 -8.98 14.06 5.73
N VAL A 50 -8.26 13.67 4.68
CA VAL A 50 -7.09 12.81 4.83
C VAL A 50 -5.90 13.65 5.27
N GLU A 51 -5.51 13.54 6.53
CA GLU A 51 -4.35 14.23 7.11
C GLU A 51 -3.07 13.38 7.02
N LYS A 52 -3.20 12.06 7.16
CA LYS A 52 -2.12 11.10 6.99
C LYS A 52 -2.55 10.00 6.03
N SER A 53 -1.63 9.53 5.20
CA SER A 53 -1.91 8.46 4.25
C SER A 53 -0.69 7.61 3.98
N ALA A 54 -0.93 6.35 3.58
CA ALA A 54 0.05 5.43 3.09
C ALA A 54 -0.51 4.66 1.90
N VAL A 55 0.33 4.40 0.90
CA VAL A 55 -0.03 3.60 -0.28
C VAL A 55 0.95 2.44 -0.37
N PHE A 56 0.44 1.23 -0.39
CA PHE A 56 1.20 0.00 -0.45
C PHE A 56 1.01 -0.65 -1.82
N GLN A 57 2.11 -1.02 -2.46
CA GLN A 57 2.15 -1.75 -3.74
C GLN A 57 1.26 -1.13 -4.84
N HIS A 58 0.93 0.17 -4.76
CA HIS A 58 0.01 0.88 -5.66
C HIS A 58 -1.45 0.38 -5.67
N GLU A 59 -1.75 -0.68 -4.94
CA GLU A 59 -3.05 -1.36 -4.91
C GLU A 59 -3.83 -1.07 -3.64
N TYR A 60 -3.14 -0.90 -2.52
CA TYR A 60 -3.76 -0.66 -1.22
C TYR A 60 -3.42 0.74 -0.73
N ALA A 61 -4.40 1.44 -0.20
CA ALA A 61 -4.19 2.74 0.41
C ALA A 61 -4.94 2.88 1.73
N LEU A 62 -4.30 3.52 2.69
CA LEU A 62 -4.86 3.92 3.97
C LEU A 62 -4.86 5.43 4.08
N GLY A 63 -5.92 5.99 4.60
CA GLY A 63 -6.05 7.40 4.95
C GLY A 63 -6.60 7.57 6.36
N LEU A 64 -6.14 8.59 7.06
CA LEU A 64 -6.59 8.91 8.39
C LEU A 64 -7.12 10.33 8.43
N ASP A 65 -8.34 10.47 8.94
CA ASP A 65 -8.89 11.72 9.44
C ASP A 65 -8.74 11.70 10.95
N THR A 66 -7.78 12.47 11.48
CA THR A 66 -7.49 12.46 12.92
C THR A 66 -8.54 13.23 13.70
N LYS A 67 -9.23 14.20 13.08
CA LYS A 67 -10.27 15.02 13.71
C LYS A 67 -11.57 14.25 13.90
N GLN A 68 -11.98 13.53 12.84
CA GLN A 68 -13.18 12.70 12.88
C GLN A 68 -12.90 11.27 13.36
N LYS A 69 -11.65 10.96 13.70
CA LYS A 69 -11.19 9.63 14.13
C LYS A 69 -11.64 8.54 13.15
N ALA A 70 -11.43 8.75 11.86
CA ALA A 70 -11.83 7.83 10.81
C ALA A 70 -10.62 7.25 10.07
N LEU A 71 -10.62 5.93 9.90
CA LEU A 71 -9.69 5.20 9.03
C LEU A 71 -10.39 4.88 7.72
N ILE A 72 -9.79 5.34 6.62
CA ILE A 72 -10.27 5.11 5.26
C ILE A 72 -9.37 4.07 4.61
N TYR A 73 -9.96 3.03 4.05
CA TYR A 73 -9.26 1.95 3.36
C TYR A 73 -9.72 1.87 1.92
N LEU A 74 -8.76 1.73 1.02
CA LEU A 74 -8.96 1.47 -0.39
C LEU A 74 -8.13 0.26 -0.80
N SER A 75 -8.76 -0.75 -1.39
CA SER A 75 -8.11 -1.86 -2.08
C SER A 75 -8.50 -1.88 -3.54
N LYS A 76 -7.54 -2.13 -4.41
CA LYS A 76 -7.73 -2.32 -5.85
C LYS A 76 -7.18 -3.68 -6.24
N GLU A 77 -7.93 -4.71 -6.02
CA GLU A 77 -7.63 -6.01 -6.63
C GLU A 77 -8.14 -6.05 -8.08
N ILE A 78 -7.56 -6.92 -8.89
CA ILE A 78 -7.71 -6.94 -10.36
C ILE A 78 -9.18 -6.89 -10.84
N ASN A 79 -10.13 -7.33 -10.02
CA ASN A 79 -11.55 -7.39 -10.37
C ASN A 79 -12.48 -6.62 -9.41
N GLU A 80 -11.99 -6.10 -8.29
CA GLU A 80 -12.82 -5.42 -7.29
C GLU A 80 -12.07 -4.26 -6.64
N SER A 81 -12.72 -3.11 -6.57
CA SER A 81 -12.27 -2.03 -5.70
C SER A 81 -13.11 -2.03 -4.43
N VAL A 82 -12.47 -2.25 -3.30
CA VAL A 82 -13.11 -2.18 -1.99
C VAL A 82 -12.78 -0.83 -1.38
N GLU A 83 -13.81 -0.07 -1.04
CA GLU A 83 -13.70 1.20 -0.32
C GLU A 83 -14.44 1.05 1.01
N SER A 84 -13.74 1.29 2.12
CA SER A 84 -14.32 1.12 3.46
C SER A 84 -13.87 2.24 4.38
N VAL A 85 -14.72 2.56 5.35
CA VAL A 85 -14.41 3.52 6.42
C VAL A 85 -14.70 2.88 7.76
N TYR A 86 -13.80 3.07 8.70
CA TYR A 86 -13.88 2.56 10.06
C TYR A 86 -13.79 3.71 11.05
N ASP A 87 -14.75 3.75 11.97
CA ASP A 87 -14.75 4.69 13.10
C ASP A 87 -13.75 4.20 14.16
N LEU A 88 -12.67 4.96 14.34
CA LEU A 88 -11.62 4.62 15.30
C LEU A 88 -12.10 4.69 16.77
N ASN A 89 -13.22 5.39 17.06
CA ASN A 89 -13.80 5.36 18.41
C ASN A 89 -14.37 3.99 18.77
N GLN A 90 -14.70 3.15 17.79
CA GLN A 90 -15.22 1.79 17.99
C GLN A 90 -14.10 0.73 18.03
N ILE A 91 -12.87 1.11 17.79
CA ILE A 91 -11.72 0.21 17.70
C ILE A 91 -10.93 0.28 19.00
N SER A 92 -10.67 -0.88 19.61
CA SER A 92 -9.85 -1.03 20.81
C SER A 92 -8.37 -1.13 20.50
N ASN A 93 -8.01 -1.71 19.34
CA ASN A 93 -6.63 -1.98 18.99
C ASN A 93 -6.46 -2.21 17.49
N CYS A 94 -5.30 -1.79 16.97
CA CYS A 94 -4.87 -2.08 15.62
C CYS A 94 -3.51 -2.80 15.67
N ARG A 95 -3.39 -3.94 14.99
CA ARG A 95 -2.14 -4.73 14.92
C ARG A 95 -1.80 -5.10 13.49
N LEU A 96 -0.50 -5.11 13.20
CA LEU A 96 0.01 -5.71 11.97
C LEU A 96 0.12 -7.22 12.16
N HIS A 97 -0.54 -7.97 11.31
CA HIS A 97 -0.42 -9.41 11.20
C HIS A 97 0.22 -9.79 9.86
N GLN A 98 0.94 -10.90 9.87
CA GLN A 98 1.52 -11.47 8.67
C GLN A 98 1.15 -12.95 8.62
N SER A 99 0.65 -13.40 7.48
CA SER A 99 0.38 -14.82 7.22
C SER A 99 1.32 -15.31 6.13
N GLU A 100 1.98 -16.43 6.37
CA GLU A 100 2.79 -17.11 5.37
C GLU A 100 1.89 -18.08 4.58
N LEU A 101 1.99 -18.00 3.26
CA LEU A 101 1.29 -18.92 2.36
C LEU A 101 2.27 -20.02 1.94
N THR A 102 1.91 -21.26 2.26
CA THR A 102 2.68 -22.47 1.89
C THR A 102 2.29 -23.03 0.53
N ASP A 103 1.46 -22.32 -0.23
CA ASP A 103 1.01 -22.76 -1.54
C ASP A 103 2.18 -22.77 -2.54
N LYS A 104 2.50 -23.97 -3.05
CA LYS A 104 3.62 -24.18 -4.00
C LYS A 104 3.38 -23.56 -5.37
N ASP A 105 2.11 -23.36 -5.75
CA ASP A 105 1.69 -22.83 -7.05
C ASP A 105 1.51 -21.30 -7.03
N SER A 106 1.55 -20.67 -5.87
CA SER A 106 1.42 -19.23 -5.72
C SER A 106 2.78 -18.54 -5.71
N ASP A 107 2.93 -17.47 -6.50
CA ASP A 107 4.08 -16.57 -6.42
C ASP A 107 4.12 -15.77 -5.10
N ILE A 108 3.01 -15.75 -4.36
CA ILE A 108 2.87 -15.02 -3.10
C ILE A 108 3.24 -15.97 -1.97
N ASN A 109 4.18 -15.55 -1.12
CA ASN A 109 4.58 -16.30 0.06
C ASN A 109 4.14 -15.67 1.38
N LYS A 110 3.81 -14.38 1.38
CA LYS A 110 3.45 -13.67 2.60
C LYS A 110 2.41 -12.59 2.33
N ILE A 111 1.42 -12.50 3.19
CA ILE A 111 0.40 -11.44 3.17
C ILE A 111 0.49 -10.66 4.46
N GLY A 112 0.56 -9.34 4.37
CA GLY A 112 0.45 -8.44 5.49
C GLY A 112 -0.93 -7.80 5.54
N PHE A 113 -1.54 -7.77 6.70
CA PHE A 113 -2.83 -7.14 6.92
C PHE A 113 -2.89 -6.41 8.26
N LEU A 114 -3.68 -5.35 8.32
CA LEU A 114 -4.03 -4.68 9.57
C LEU A 114 -5.25 -5.37 10.16
N ARG A 115 -5.12 -5.87 11.37
CA ARG A 115 -6.24 -6.38 12.15
C ARG A 115 -6.78 -5.30 13.06
N LEU A 116 -8.03 -4.90 12.81
CA LEU A 116 -8.78 -3.96 13.62
C LEU A 116 -9.62 -4.75 14.62
N GLN A 117 -9.39 -4.54 15.90
CA GLN A 117 -10.18 -5.13 16.99
C GLN A 117 -11.15 -4.09 17.53
N PHE A 118 -12.42 -4.45 17.64
CA PHE A 118 -13.47 -3.53 18.11
C PHE A 118 -13.61 -3.57 19.63
N ASN A 119 -14.16 -2.49 20.18
CA ASN A 119 -14.49 -2.36 21.61
C ASN A 119 -15.58 -3.35 22.03
N ASP A 120 -16.55 -3.62 21.14
CA ASP A 120 -17.56 -4.64 21.37
C ASP A 120 -16.98 -6.02 21.08
N ALA A 121 -16.89 -6.85 22.14
CA ALA A 121 -16.41 -8.24 22.05
C ALA A 121 -17.26 -9.13 21.10
N ARG A 122 -18.47 -8.72 20.74
CA ARG A 122 -19.35 -9.43 19.81
C ARG A 122 -19.01 -9.13 18.36
N THR A 123 -18.34 -7.98 18.10
CA THR A 123 -17.94 -7.59 16.76
C THR A 123 -16.66 -8.34 16.38
N GLN A 124 -16.72 -9.08 15.29
CA GLN A 124 -15.56 -9.81 14.75
C GLN A 124 -14.46 -8.83 14.34
N PRO A 125 -13.17 -9.15 14.57
CA PRO A 125 -12.08 -8.36 14.08
C PRO A 125 -12.09 -8.31 12.54
N VAL A 126 -11.68 -7.18 11.98
CA VAL A 126 -11.60 -6.96 10.52
C VAL A 126 -10.14 -6.95 10.10
N ASP A 127 -9.82 -7.75 9.09
CA ASP A 127 -8.49 -7.82 8.50
C ASP A 127 -8.45 -7.06 7.18
N LEU A 128 -7.63 -6.01 7.12
CA LEU A 128 -7.42 -5.17 5.94
C LEU A 128 -6.08 -5.56 5.30
N ILE A 129 -6.13 -6.18 4.13
CA ILE A 129 -4.92 -6.52 3.38
C ILE A 129 -4.23 -5.24 2.94
N ILE A 130 -2.93 -5.12 3.21
CA ILE A 130 -2.13 -3.94 2.87
C ILE A 130 -0.97 -4.26 1.93
N TYR A 131 -0.49 -5.49 1.91
CA TYR A 131 0.50 -5.94 0.93
C TYR A 131 0.51 -7.45 0.75
N LYS A 132 0.98 -7.89 -0.43
CA LYS A 132 1.21 -9.29 -0.77
C LYS A 132 2.66 -9.44 -1.24
N MET A 133 3.48 -10.18 -0.51
CA MET A 133 4.89 -10.39 -0.85
C MET A 133 5.06 -11.57 -1.77
N LYS A 134 5.81 -11.39 -2.86
CA LYS A 134 6.23 -12.46 -3.76
C LYS A 134 7.49 -13.14 -3.24
N LYS A 135 7.66 -14.43 -3.55
CA LYS A 135 8.73 -15.31 -3.03
C LYS A 135 10.16 -14.75 -3.15
N ASN A 136 10.41 -13.89 -4.12
CA ASN A 136 11.77 -13.41 -4.45
C ASN A 136 11.98 -11.91 -4.22
N LEU A 137 11.06 -11.22 -3.54
CA LEU A 137 11.13 -9.78 -3.30
C LEU A 137 11.10 -9.48 -1.81
N ALA A 138 12.11 -8.80 -1.31
CA ALA A 138 12.13 -8.29 0.06
C ALA A 138 11.47 -6.90 0.09
N TYR A 139 10.31 -6.81 0.72
CA TYR A 139 9.56 -5.55 0.89
C TYR A 139 9.71 -5.03 2.32
N THR A 140 10.92 -4.61 2.67
CA THR A 140 11.21 -4.04 3.99
C THR A 140 10.55 -2.67 4.21
N GLU A 141 10.30 -1.93 3.12
CA GLU A 141 9.67 -0.61 3.17
C GLU A 141 8.19 -0.68 3.51
N GLU A 142 7.44 -1.60 2.91
CA GLU A 142 6.01 -1.80 3.19
C GLU A 142 5.77 -2.19 4.63
N GLU A 143 6.59 -3.09 5.18
CA GLU A 143 6.47 -3.50 6.57
C GLU A 143 6.79 -2.34 7.53
N SER A 144 7.84 -1.57 7.25
CA SER A 144 8.19 -0.38 8.03
C SER A 144 7.07 0.67 7.99
N MET A 145 6.51 0.91 6.80
CA MET A 145 5.40 1.85 6.61
C MET A 145 4.14 1.37 7.32
N ALA A 146 3.84 0.06 7.27
CA ALA A 146 2.71 -0.53 7.97
C ALA A 146 2.84 -0.38 9.50
N LYS A 147 4.03 -0.64 10.07
CA LYS A 147 4.30 -0.44 11.50
C LYS A 147 4.11 1.02 11.93
N LYS A 148 4.55 1.97 11.11
CA LYS A 148 4.31 3.40 11.35
C LYS A 148 2.82 3.73 11.35
N MET A 149 2.05 3.21 10.39
CA MET A 149 0.60 3.43 10.34
C MET A 149 -0.10 2.84 11.57
N VAL A 150 0.26 1.63 11.99
CA VAL A 150 -0.27 1.01 13.22
C VAL A 150 0.00 1.89 14.45
N SER A 151 1.21 2.40 14.59
CA SER A 151 1.55 3.30 15.69
C SER A 151 0.69 4.57 15.69
N VAL A 152 0.51 5.17 14.50
CA VAL A 152 -0.34 6.37 14.36
C VAL A 152 -1.81 6.05 14.68
N ILE A 153 -2.35 4.94 14.17
CA ILE A 153 -3.73 4.53 14.44
C ILE A 153 -3.93 4.34 15.94
N ASN A 154 -3.05 3.58 16.59
CA ASN A 154 -3.16 3.33 18.03
C ASN A 154 -3.02 4.61 18.87
N SER A 155 -2.25 5.61 18.44
CA SER A 155 -2.16 6.90 19.11
C SER A 155 -3.45 7.76 19.00
N ILE A 156 -4.34 7.44 18.06
CA ILE A 156 -5.63 8.11 17.88
C ILE A 156 -6.75 7.39 18.66
N ILE A 157 -6.63 6.07 18.78
CA ILE A 157 -7.58 5.22 19.53
C ILE A 157 -7.52 5.52 21.03
N THR A 158 -6.31 5.79 21.54
CA THR A 158 -6.08 6.12 22.97
C THR A 158 -6.63 7.48 23.30
#